data_d1c5c680a79f48f8db27924077daa549
#
_entry.id   d1c5c680a79f48f8db27924077daa549
#
_cell.length_a   1.000
_cell.length_b   1.000
_cell.length_c   1.000
_cell.angle_alpha   90.00
_cell.angle_beta   90.00
_cell.angle_gamma   90.00
#
_symmetry.space_group_name_H-M   'P 1'
#
loop_
_entity.id
_entity.type
_entity.pdbx_description
1 polymer ?
#
loop_
_entity_poly.entity_id
_entity_poly.type
_entity_poly.pdbx_seq_one_letter_code
_entity_poly.pdbx_strand_id
1 'polypeptide(L)'
;MNKTVELVKQWGIFEEKHPDGSIEDFCRYLLIHQRESESKLPLAGGVIPMIPAGLLLKLIGRINRLNMNYAYSALEGTGLNQLEEFGMLLYVQQEKNPRKTDVIHAHLLELSSGTDMLNRLKSRGFIAEQTDREDKRSKRLQLTASGEQAIEKGIQRVKKMATMMTHHMAEEDMLLCIKLLKGIDQKFSALFSSHKGKSFDEAYGEVMESTVSNF
;
A
#
# COMPACT_ATOMS: atom_id res chain seq x y z
N MET A 1 7.82 -4.13 -40.00
CA MET A 1 7.02 -5.36 -39.86
C MET A 1 5.60 -4.97 -39.43
N ASN A 2 4.56 -5.63 -39.96
CA ASN A 2 3.18 -5.33 -39.57
C ASN A 2 2.96 -5.80 -38.13
N LYS A 3 2.47 -4.89 -37.24
CA LYS A 3 2.25 -5.17 -35.82
C LYS A 3 1.31 -6.35 -35.57
N THR A 4 0.32 -6.55 -36.48
CA THR A 4 -0.60 -7.68 -36.40
C THR A 4 0.12 -9.01 -36.62
N VAL A 5 1.03 -9.06 -37.61
CA VAL A 5 1.83 -10.26 -37.91
C VAL A 5 2.75 -10.59 -36.73
N GLU A 6 3.34 -9.57 -36.12
CA GLU A 6 4.17 -9.76 -34.93
C GLU A 6 3.36 -10.31 -33.75
N LEU A 7 2.18 -9.75 -33.53
CA LEU A 7 1.29 -10.21 -32.44
C LEU A 7 0.89 -11.69 -32.65
N VAL A 8 0.52 -12.08 -33.87
CA VAL A 8 0.15 -13.47 -34.20
C VAL A 8 1.32 -14.42 -33.98
N LYS A 9 2.55 -14.03 -34.34
CA LYS A 9 3.74 -14.84 -34.11
C LYS A 9 3.99 -15.03 -32.59
N GLN A 10 3.90 -13.97 -31.82
CA GLN A 10 4.08 -14.04 -30.36
C GLN A 10 3.00 -14.90 -29.72
N TRP A 11 1.76 -14.82 -30.18
CA TRP A 11 0.68 -15.70 -29.74
C TRP A 11 1.01 -17.17 -30.04
N GLY A 12 1.46 -17.52 -31.26
CA GLY A 12 1.83 -18.89 -31.58
C GLY A 12 2.92 -19.46 -30.66
N ILE A 13 3.97 -18.66 -30.36
CA ILE A 13 5.04 -19.05 -29.44
C ILE A 13 4.50 -19.27 -28.01
N PHE A 14 3.55 -18.45 -27.57
CA PHE A 14 2.92 -18.61 -26.27
C PHE A 14 2.03 -19.85 -26.23
N GLU A 15 1.18 -20.06 -27.23
CA GLU A 15 0.22 -21.17 -27.32
C GLU A 15 0.92 -22.54 -27.36
N GLU A 16 2.08 -22.65 -28.02
CA GLU A 16 2.92 -23.87 -28.01
C GLU A 16 3.36 -24.26 -26.58
N LYS A 17 3.59 -23.28 -25.71
CA LYS A 17 4.03 -23.50 -24.31
C LYS A 17 2.88 -23.60 -23.33
N HIS A 18 1.75 -23.01 -23.68
CA HIS A 18 0.56 -22.86 -22.83
C HIS A 18 -0.71 -23.16 -23.64
N PRO A 19 -0.99 -24.43 -24.00
CA PRO A 19 -2.10 -24.79 -24.88
C PRO A 19 -3.49 -24.32 -24.39
N ASP A 20 -3.67 -24.27 -23.06
CA ASP A 20 -4.91 -23.83 -22.40
C ASP A 20 -4.86 -22.36 -21.94
N GLY A 21 -3.86 -21.61 -22.39
CA GLY A 21 -3.64 -20.24 -21.98
C GLY A 21 -4.66 -19.27 -22.56
N SER A 22 -5.20 -18.40 -21.72
CA SER A 22 -6.13 -17.34 -22.11
C SER A 22 -5.41 -16.15 -22.78
N ILE A 23 -6.18 -15.26 -23.42
CA ILE A 23 -5.67 -13.97 -23.92
C ILE A 23 -5.06 -13.15 -22.78
N GLU A 24 -5.64 -13.20 -21.59
CA GLU A 24 -5.12 -12.50 -20.40
C GLU A 24 -3.75 -13.04 -19.99
N ASP A 25 -3.56 -14.35 -20.01
CA ASP A 25 -2.26 -15.00 -19.74
C ASP A 25 -1.22 -14.64 -20.79
N PHE A 26 -1.61 -14.56 -22.05
CA PHE A 26 -0.74 -14.09 -23.13
C PHE A 26 -0.30 -12.63 -22.93
N CYS A 27 -1.21 -11.75 -22.56
CA CYS A 27 -0.86 -10.36 -22.27
C CYS A 27 0.15 -10.26 -21.11
N ARG A 28 -0.04 -11.04 -20.04
CA ARG A 28 0.92 -11.12 -18.92
C ARG A 28 2.27 -11.66 -19.38
N TYR A 29 2.27 -12.72 -20.18
CA TYR A 29 3.47 -13.31 -20.76
C TYR A 29 4.27 -12.29 -21.57
N LEU A 30 3.62 -11.54 -22.46
CA LEU A 30 4.27 -10.50 -23.26
C LEU A 30 4.90 -9.41 -22.40
N LEU A 31 4.17 -8.90 -21.41
CA LEU A 31 4.67 -7.86 -20.51
C LEU A 31 5.92 -8.28 -19.75
N ILE A 32 5.98 -9.54 -19.31
CA ILE A 32 7.13 -10.07 -18.58
C ILE A 32 8.32 -10.20 -19.53
N HIS A 33 8.15 -10.86 -20.69
CA HIS A 33 9.27 -11.22 -21.57
C HIS A 33 9.81 -10.04 -22.39
N GLN A 34 9.00 -9.07 -22.76
CA GLN A 34 9.49 -7.86 -23.45
C GLN A 34 10.35 -6.97 -22.55
N ARG A 35 10.05 -6.93 -21.25
CA ARG A 35 10.77 -6.08 -20.28
C ARG A 35 11.99 -6.72 -19.65
N GLU A 36 12.09 -8.05 -19.63
CA GLU A 36 13.30 -8.73 -19.16
C GLU A 36 14.55 -8.34 -19.99
N SER A 37 14.38 -7.96 -21.25
CA SER A 37 15.48 -7.50 -22.09
C SER A 37 15.99 -6.08 -21.75
N GLU A 38 15.23 -5.27 -21.03
CA GLU A 38 15.54 -3.85 -20.79
C GLU A 38 16.18 -3.56 -19.44
N SER A 39 15.99 -4.41 -18.43
CA SER A 39 16.48 -4.16 -17.07
C SER A 39 17.73 -4.98 -16.74
N LYS A 40 18.89 -4.47 -17.12
CA LYS A 40 20.21 -5.02 -16.71
C LYS A 40 20.70 -4.51 -15.35
N LEU A 41 19.91 -3.71 -14.63
CA LEU A 41 20.33 -3.18 -13.35
C LEU A 41 20.17 -4.26 -12.27
N PRO A 42 21.27 -4.61 -11.57
CA PRO A 42 21.18 -5.53 -10.46
C PRO A 42 20.29 -4.94 -9.36
N LEU A 43 19.40 -5.75 -8.80
CA LEU A 43 18.62 -5.36 -7.63
C LEU A 43 19.59 -4.97 -6.49
N ALA A 44 19.67 -3.68 -6.17
CA ALA A 44 20.49 -3.20 -5.10
C ALA A 44 20.02 -3.80 -3.75
N GLY A 45 20.98 -4.30 -2.96
CA GLY A 45 20.73 -4.62 -1.56
C GLY A 45 20.45 -6.08 -1.21
N GLY A 46 21.50 -6.89 -1.25
CA GLY A 46 21.54 -8.19 -0.57
C GLY A 46 21.02 -9.37 -1.39
N VAL A 47 20.79 -10.49 -0.72
CA VAL A 47 20.38 -11.75 -1.33
C VAL A 47 19.06 -11.59 -2.09
N ILE A 48 19.05 -12.06 -3.34
CA ILE A 48 17.83 -12.10 -4.16
C ILE A 48 17.10 -13.41 -3.83
N PRO A 49 15.85 -13.38 -3.40
CA PRO A 49 15.06 -14.60 -3.20
C PRO A 49 14.93 -15.37 -4.52
N MET A 50 15.07 -16.70 -4.45
CA MET A 50 15.01 -17.57 -5.63
C MET A 50 13.59 -17.78 -6.17
N ILE A 51 12.56 -17.44 -5.36
CA ILE A 51 11.15 -17.58 -5.76
C ILE A 51 10.50 -16.21 -6.02
N PRO A 52 9.65 -16.08 -7.05
CA PRO A 52 9.00 -14.81 -7.39
C PRO A 52 8.25 -14.14 -6.23
N ALA A 53 7.56 -14.92 -5.40
CA ALA A 53 6.86 -14.41 -4.22
C ALA A 53 7.80 -13.72 -3.22
N GLY A 54 8.96 -14.32 -2.96
CA GLY A 54 9.98 -13.74 -2.08
C GLY A 54 10.55 -12.44 -2.64
N LEU A 55 10.79 -12.40 -3.97
CA LEU A 55 11.26 -11.20 -4.64
C LEU A 55 10.22 -10.08 -4.60
N LEU A 56 8.96 -10.39 -4.86
CA LEU A 56 7.85 -9.44 -4.78
C LEU A 56 7.79 -8.79 -3.38
N LEU A 57 7.74 -9.60 -2.32
CA LEU A 57 7.68 -9.09 -0.94
C LEU A 57 8.93 -8.29 -0.56
N LYS A 58 10.11 -8.71 -1.03
CA LYS A 58 11.35 -7.93 -0.86
C LYS A 58 11.26 -6.57 -1.51
N LEU A 59 10.76 -6.47 -2.75
CA LEU A 59 10.60 -5.21 -3.47
C LEU A 59 9.59 -4.29 -2.78
N ILE A 60 8.44 -4.83 -2.37
CA ILE A 60 7.43 -4.07 -1.61
C ILE A 60 8.05 -3.48 -0.33
N GLY A 61 8.76 -4.29 0.45
CA GLY A 61 9.43 -3.82 1.67
C GLY A 61 10.51 -2.78 1.42
N ARG A 62 11.27 -2.89 0.33
CA ARG A 62 12.27 -1.89 -0.05
C ARG A 62 11.64 -0.59 -0.51
N ILE A 63 10.62 -0.67 -1.37
CA ILE A 63 9.88 0.51 -1.87
C ILE A 63 9.23 1.23 -0.70
N ASN A 64 8.61 0.51 0.22
CA ASN A 64 8.03 1.10 1.42
C ASN A 64 9.09 1.86 2.24
N ARG A 65 10.26 1.27 2.45
CA ARG A 65 11.37 1.93 3.19
C ARG A 65 11.87 3.18 2.50
N LEU A 66 12.00 3.15 1.17
CA LEU A 66 12.36 4.33 0.37
C LEU A 66 11.28 5.40 0.47
N ASN A 67 10.01 5.02 0.33
CA ASN A 67 8.87 5.90 0.48
C ASN A 67 8.87 6.61 1.84
N MET A 68 9.09 5.88 2.93
CA MET A 68 9.19 6.46 4.29
C MET A 68 10.34 7.45 4.42
N ASN A 69 11.53 7.13 3.87
CA ASN A 69 12.69 8.03 3.93
C ASN A 69 12.45 9.33 3.15
N TYR A 70 11.91 9.25 1.95
CA TYR A 70 11.58 10.44 1.16
C TYR A 70 10.42 11.23 1.76
N ALA A 71 9.45 10.56 2.36
CA ALA A 71 8.33 11.21 3.02
C ALA A 71 8.76 12.04 4.22
N TYR A 72 9.73 11.55 5.00
CA TYR A 72 10.30 12.31 6.11
C TYR A 72 10.80 13.69 5.66
N SER A 73 11.61 13.72 4.59
CA SER A 73 12.11 14.98 4.02
C SER A 73 11.00 15.79 3.34
N ALA A 74 10.06 15.14 2.68
CA ALA A 74 8.97 15.82 2.00
C ALA A 74 8.04 16.55 2.99
N LEU A 75 7.80 15.96 4.16
CA LEU A 75 6.91 16.52 5.19
C LEU A 75 7.58 17.61 6.05
N GLU A 76 8.87 17.86 5.86
CA GLU A 76 9.57 18.93 6.58
C GLU A 76 8.87 20.29 6.39
N GLY A 77 8.67 21.01 7.48
CA GLY A 77 7.97 22.31 7.50
C GLY A 77 6.44 22.22 7.45
N THR A 78 5.83 21.01 7.36
CA THR A 78 4.38 20.83 7.46
C THR A 78 3.90 20.71 8.90
N GLY A 79 4.80 20.40 9.82
CA GLY A 79 4.49 20.03 11.21
C GLY A 79 4.21 18.54 11.40
N LEU A 80 4.23 17.73 10.32
CA LEU A 80 4.08 16.26 10.35
C LEU A 80 5.45 15.61 10.26
N ASN A 81 5.63 14.49 10.97
CA ASN A 81 6.93 13.82 11.04
C ASN A 81 6.99 12.57 10.14
N GLN A 82 5.85 11.97 9.82
CA GLN A 82 5.79 10.71 9.06
C GLN A 82 4.45 10.55 8.34
N LEU A 83 4.41 9.67 7.34
CA LEU A 83 3.22 9.44 6.51
C LEU A 83 2.02 8.92 7.30
N GLU A 84 2.25 8.13 8.33
CA GLU A 84 1.20 7.62 9.21
C GLU A 84 0.45 8.75 9.91
N GLU A 85 1.16 9.77 10.40
CA GLU A 85 0.54 10.95 10.99
C GLU A 85 -0.33 11.71 9.98
N PHE A 86 0.18 11.86 8.75
CA PHE A 86 -0.57 12.47 7.65
C PHE A 86 -1.80 11.64 7.28
N GLY A 87 -1.66 10.31 7.16
CA GLY A 87 -2.77 9.40 6.91
C GLY A 87 -3.85 9.46 7.99
N MET A 88 -3.45 9.47 9.26
CA MET A 88 -4.39 9.61 10.38
C MET A 88 -5.19 10.91 10.33
N LEU A 89 -4.55 12.03 10.01
CA LEU A 89 -5.27 13.31 9.86
C LEU A 89 -6.25 13.28 8.69
N LEU A 90 -5.86 12.69 7.55
CA LEU A 90 -6.74 12.50 6.39
C LEU A 90 -7.96 11.63 6.76
N TYR A 91 -7.74 10.55 7.51
CA TYR A 91 -8.83 9.70 7.96
C TYR A 91 -9.80 10.46 8.89
N VAL A 92 -9.28 11.24 9.83
CA VAL A 92 -10.11 12.07 10.72
C VAL A 92 -10.92 13.11 9.92
N GLN A 93 -10.33 13.66 8.84
CA GLN A 93 -11.01 14.60 7.94
C GLN A 93 -12.17 13.92 7.20
N GLN A 94 -11.91 12.74 6.65
CA GLN A 94 -12.86 11.99 5.83
C GLN A 94 -14.05 11.49 6.66
N GLU A 95 -13.77 10.85 7.80
CA GLU A 95 -14.78 10.20 8.64
C GLU A 95 -15.54 11.17 9.56
N LYS A 96 -15.12 12.42 9.63
CA LYS A 96 -15.80 13.49 10.41
C LYS A 96 -16.16 13.06 11.83
N ASN A 97 -15.18 13.00 12.69
CA ASN A 97 -15.35 12.61 14.09
C ASN A 97 -15.31 11.08 14.38
N PRO A 98 -14.31 10.35 13.83
CA PRO A 98 -14.16 8.91 14.08
C PRO A 98 -13.78 8.64 15.54
N ARG A 99 -14.00 7.40 15.99
CA ARG A 99 -13.44 6.93 17.25
C ARG A 99 -11.92 6.79 17.15
N LYS A 100 -11.23 7.03 18.25
CA LYS A 100 -9.77 6.89 18.31
C LYS A 100 -9.30 5.49 17.86
N THR A 101 -10.02 4.45 18.27
CA THR A 101 -9.75 3.06 17.90
C THR A 101 -9.90 2.81 16.39
N ASP A 102 -10.90 3.43 15.76
CA ASP A 102 -11.17 3.24 14.34
C ASP A 102 -10.03 3.80 13.49
N VAL A 103 -9.49 4.97 13.87
CA VAL A 103 -8.31 5.55 13.23
C VAL A 103 -7.10 4.64 13.34
N ILE A 104 -6.86 4.05 14.52
CA ILE A 104 -5.71 3.14 14.74
C ILE A 104 -5.86 1.86 13.91
N HIS A 105 -7.05 1.27 13.92
CA HIS A 105 -7.32 0.04 13.16
C HIS A 105 -7.23 0.24 11.65
N ALA A 106 -7.74 1.37 11.13
CA ALA A 106 -7.66 1.69 9.71
C ALA A 106 -6.21 1.81 9.19
N HIS A 107 -5.27 2.13 10.10
CA HIS A 107 -3.84 2.19 9.77
C HIS A 107 -3.06 0.92 10.11
N LEU A 108 -3.74 -0.18 10.44
CA LEU A 108 -3.15 -1.48 10.80
C LEU A 108 -2.09 -1.37 11.91
N LEU A 109 -2.29 -0.43 12.84
CA LEU A 109 -1.36 -0.19 13.94
C LEU A 109 -1.78 -0.96 15.20
N GLU A 110 -0.79 -1.26 16.04
CA GLU A 110 -1.05 -1.69 17.41
C GLU A 110 -1.62 -0.54 18.24
N LEU A 111 -2.52 -0.87 19.17
CA LEU A 111 -3.27 0.11 19.94
C LEU A 111 -2.36 1.08 20.72
N SER A 112 -1.26 0.58 21.29
CA SER A 112 -0.26 1.39 21.98
C SER A 112 0.41 2.39 21.06
N SER A 113 0.99 1.91 19.95
CA SER A 113 1.72 2.74 18.98
C SER A 113 0.80 3.79 18.33
N GLY A 114 -0.41 3.38 17.93
CA GLY A 114 -1.38 4.30 17.36
C GLY A 114 -1.86 5.35 18.38
N THR A 115 -2.04 4.94 19.65
CA THR A 115 -2.40 5.87 20.74
C THR A 115 -1.31 6.91 20.96
N ASP A 116 -0.04 6.52 20.99
CA ASP A 116 1.08 7.43 21.16
C ASP A 116 1.19 8.42 20.00
N MET A 117 0.95 7.95 18.78
CA MET A 117 0.94 8.79 17.58
C MET A 117 -0.18 9.83 17.64
N LEU A 118 -1.41 9.43 17.97
CA LEU A 118 -2.53 10.34 18.14
C LEU A 118 -2.31 11.34 19.30
N ASN A 119 -1.70 10.91 20.40
CA ASN A 119 -1.33 11.82 21.49
C ASN A 119 -0.31 12.88 21.03
N ARG A 120 0.66 12.52 20.21
CA ARG A 120 1.60 13.50 19.61
C ARG A 120 0.89 14.48 18.66
N LEU A 121 -0.06 14.00 17.82
CA LEU A 121 -0.87 14.88 16.97
C LEU A 121 -1.70 15.85 17.80
N LYS A 122 -2.29 15.36 18.89
CA LYS A 122 -3.06 16.18 19.84
C LYS A 122 -2.18 17.21 20.55
N SER A 123 -1.01 16.82 21.04
CA SER A 123 -0.09 17.73 21.74
C SER A 123 0.43 18.86 20.85
N ARG A 124 0.53 18.62 19.54
CA ARG A 124 0.85 19.64 18.52
C ARG A 124 -0.37 20.47 18.08
N GLY A 125 -1.54 20.17 18.61
CA GLY A 125 -2.75 20.92 18.34
C GLY A 125 -3.42 20.62 17.00
N PHE A 126 -3.09 19.49 16.34
CA PHE A 126 -3.68 19.14 15.03
C PHE A 126 -5.03 18.45 15.17
N ILE A 127 -5.27 17.77 16.28
CA ILE A 127 -6.56 17.14 16.60
C ILE A 127 -6.99 17.51 18.02
N ALA A 128 -8.31 17.51 18.23
CA ALA A 128 -8.95 17.59 19.54
C ALA A 128 -9.67 16.27 19.84
N GLU A 129 -9.73 15.90 21.12
CA GLU A 129 -10.48 14.74 21.60
C GLU A 129 -11.77 15.19 22.28
N GLN A 130 -12.86 14.50 21.95
CA GLN A 130 -14.14 14.64 22.65
C GLN A 130 -14.58 13.27 23.19
N THR A 131 -15.26 13.27 24.33
CA THR A 131 -15.86 12.04 24.84
C THR A 131 -17.02 11.64 23.93
N ASP A 132 -17.09 10.37 23.54
CA ASP A 132 -18.20 9.83 22.78
C ASP A 132 -19.50 9.96 23.60
N ARG A 133 -20.58 10.37 22.95
CA ARG A 133 -21.88 10.58 23.62
C ARG A 133 -22.55 9.27 24.01
N GLU A 134 -22.34 8.21 23.23
CA GLU A 134 -22.94 6.90 23.40
C GLU A 134 -22.11 6.00 24.32
N ASP A 135 -20.77 6.09 24.19
CA ASP A 135 -19.81 5.34 25.01
C ASP A 135 -18.80 6.29 25.65
N LYS A 136 -19.03 6.63 26.90
CA LYS A 136 -18.16 7.54 27.69
C LYS A 136 -16.72 7.06 27.86
N ARG A 137 -16.43 5.77 27.56
CA ARG A 137 -15.08 5.20 27.59
C ARG A 137 -14.34 5.48 26.29
N SER A 138 -15.06 5.73 25.22
CA SER A 138 -14.52 6.03 23.89
C SER A 138 -14.23 7.51 23.74
N LYS A 139 -13.21 7.81 22.92
CA LYS A 139 -12.85 9.17 22.49
C LYS A 139 -13.04 9.30 21.00
N ARG A 140 -13.64 10.41 20.58
CA ARG A 140 -13.76 10.82 19.18
C ARG A 140 -12.75 11.90 18.87
N LEU A 141 -12.28 11.92 17.63
CA LEU A 141 -11.26 12.84 17.16
C LEU A 141 -11.86 13.85 16.19
N GLN A 142 -11.44 15.09 16.33
CA GLN A 142 -11.80 16.16 15.39
C GLN A 142 -10.54 16.89 14.95
N LEU A 143 -10.50 17.30 13.68
CA LEU A 143 -9.45 18.20 13.21
C LEU A 143 -9.62 19.58 13.80
N THR A 144 -8.49 20.22 14.05
CA THR A 144 -8.41 21.65 14.32
C THR A 144 -8.07 22.41 13.02
N ALA A 145 -8.18 23.72 13.04
CA ALA A 145 -7.73 24.56 11.93
C ALA A 145 -6.24 24.35 11.61
N SER A 146 -5.40 24.11 12.62
CA SER A 146 -3.97 23.76 12.42
C SER A 146 -3.80 22.40 11.78
N GLY A 147 -4.64 21.42 12.11
CA GLY A 147 -4.65 20.10 11.48
C GLY A 147 -5.04 20.17 10.00
N GLU A 148 -6.05 20.98 9.66
CA GLU A 148 -6.45 21.20 8.26
C GLU A 148 -5.32 21.83 7.45
N GLN A 149 -4.64 22.85 7.98
CA GLN A 149 -3.48 23.46 7.34
C GLN A 149 -2.32 22.48 7.15
N ALA A 150 -2.07 21.59 8.14
CA ALA A 150 -1.04 20.57 8.04
C ALA A 150 -1.37 19.55 6.94
N ILE A 151 -2.63 19.15 6.80
CA ILE A 151 -3.11 18.29 5.71
C ILE A 151 -2.87 18.98 4.36
N GLU A 152 -3.28 20.23 4.21
CA GLU A 152 -3.18 20.94 2.94
C GLU A 152 -1.72 21.04 2.45
N LYS A 153 -0.80 21.40 3.36
CA LYS A 153 0.64 21.40 3.07
C LYS A 153 1.14 19.98 2.78
N GLY A 154 0.71 18.99 3.55
CA GLY A 154 1.07 17.58 3.39
C GLY A 154 0.67 17.03 2.03
N ILE A 155 -0.56 17.30 1.55
CA ILE A 155 -1.05 16.87 0.23
C ILE A 155 -0.10 17.35 -0.88
N GLN A 156 0.28 18.63 -0.88
CA GLN A 156 1.18 19.18 -1.91
C GLN A 156 2.55 18.50 -1.89
N ARG A 157 3.11 18.25 -0.71
CA ARG A 157 4.42 17.63 -0.53
C ARG A 157 4.41 16.15 -0.90
N VAL A 158 3.42 15.39 -0.42
CA VAL A 158 3.28 13.96 -0.72
C VAL A 158 3.00 13.74 -2.21
N LYS A 159 2.16 14.58 -2.83
CA LYS A 159 1.93 14.53 -4.28
C LYS A 159 3.23 14.72 -5.07
N LYS A 160 4.03 15.72 -4.71
CA LYS A 160 5.33 15.96 -5.36
C LYS A 160 6.28 14.76 -5.19
N MET A 161 6.35 14.19 -4.00
CA MET A 161 7.15 13.00 -3.72
C MET A 161 6.68 11.79 -4.55
N ALA A 162 5.37 11.52 -4.58
CA ALA A 162 4.81 10.43 -5.36
C ALA A 162 5.14 10.58 -6.85
N THR A 163 4.95 11.78 -7.43
CA THR A 163 5.33 12.07 -8.82
C THR A 163 6.82 11.84 -9.07
N MET A 164 7.68 12.23 -8.13
CA MET A 164 9.13 12.00 -8.23
C MET A 164 9.47 10.51 -8.23
N MET A 165 8.86 9.73 -7.36
CA MET A 165 9.15 8.29 -7.23
C MET A 165 8.64 7.47 -8.42
N THR A 166 7.61 7.94 -9.10
CA THR A 166 7.00 7.27 -10.26
C THR A 166 7.31 7.95 -11.60
N HIS A 167 8.28 8.84 -11.65
CA HIS A 167 8.51 9.77 -12.78
C HIS A 167 8.64 9.12 -14.15
N HIS A 168 9.21 7.93 -14.24
CA HIS A 168 9.38 7.21 -15.51
C HIS A 168 8.40 6.03 -15.69
N MET A 169 7.39 5.93 -14.85
CA MET A 169 6.41 4.86 -14.93
C MET A 169 5.21 5.32 -15.75
N ALA A 170 4.83 4.54 -16.77
CA ALA A 170 3.62 4.81 -17.54
C ALA A 170 2.38 4.69 -16.64
N GLU A 171 1.32 5.44 -16.96
CA GLU A 171 0.08 5.44 -16.16
C GLU A 171 -0.55 4.04 -16.12
N GLU A 172 -0.55 3.33 -17.26
CA GLU A 172 -1.08 1.97 -17.39
C GLU A 172 -0.33 0.99 -16.48
N ASP A 173 0.99 1.14 -16.35
CA ASP A 173 1.81 0.31 -15.47
C ASP A 173 1.52 0.59 -13.99
N MET A 174 1.32 1.85 -13.63
CA MET A 174 0.89 2.22 -12.27
C MET A 174 -0.47 1.61 -11.95
N LEU A 175 -1.45 1.71 -12.87
CA LEU A 175 -2.78 1.13 -12.70
C LEU A 175 -2.73 -0.40 -12.57
N LEU A 176 -1.89 -1.06 -13.36
CA LEU A 176 -1.69 -2.51 -13.27
C LEU A 176 -1.08 -2.90 -11.91
N CYS A 177 -0.03 -2.21 -11.46
CA CYS A 177 0.56 -2.43 -10.13
C CYS A 177 -0.48 -2.25 -9.02
N ILE A 178 -1.27 -1.17 -9.08
CA ILE A 178 -2.34 -0.90 -8.10
C ILE A 178 -3.35 -2.05 -8.09
N LYS A 179 -3.81 -2.49 -9.27
CA LYS A 179 -4.78 -3.61 -9.39
C LYS A 179 -4.25 -4.88 -8.74
N LEU A 180 -2.99 -5.25 -9.02
CA LEU A 180 -2.37 -6.47 -8.50
C LEU A 180 -2.15 -6.41 -6.98
N LEU A 181 -1.62 -5.29 -6.47
CA LEU A 181 -1.34 -5.13 -5.05
C LEU A 181 -2.60 -4.97 -4.21
N LYS A 182 -3.65 -4.35 -4.75
CA LYS A 182 -4.93 -4.15 -4.06
C LYS A 182 -5.57 -5.46 -3.63
N GLY A 183 -5.45 -6.53 -4.41
CA GLY A 183 -5.97 -7.85 -4.04
C GLY A 183 -5.29 -8.41 -2.78
N ILE A 184 -3.96 -8.27 -2.70
CA ILE A 184 -3.18 -8.68 -1.53
C ILE A 184 -3.57 -7.82 -0.31
N ASP A 185 -3.61 -6.51 -0.48
CA ASP A 185 -3.96 -5.57 0.58
C ASP A 185 -5.35 -5.84 1.16
N GLN A 186 -6.37 -5.95 0.32
CA GLN A 186 -7.74 -6.21 0.75
C GLN A 186 -7.88 -7.53 1.52
N LYS A 187 -7.27 -8.61 1.01
CA LYS A 187 -7.31 -9.92 1.66
C LYS A 187 -6.70 -9.86 3.05
N PHE A 188 -5.47 -9.36 3.17
CA PHE A 188 -4.75 -9.38 4.44
C PHE A 188 -5.21 -8.30 5.42
N SER A 189 -5.71 -7.16 4.95
CA SER A 189 -6.35 -6.16 5.82
C SER A 189 -7.61 -6.73 6.49
N ALA A 190 -8.43 -7.49 5.75
CA ALA A 190 -9.61 -8.14 6.32
C ALA A 190 -9.25 -9.22 7.37
N LEU A 191 -8.16 -9.95 7.16
CA LEU A 191 -7.70 -11.01 8.06
C LEU A 191 -6.90 -10.49 9.25
N PHE A 192 -6.34 -9.28 9.17
CA PHE A 192 -5.39 -8.75 10.15
C PHE A 192 -5.88 -8.84 11.59
N SER A 193 -7.13 -8.43 11.84
CA SER A 193 -7.71 -8.45 13.19
C SER A 193 -7.98 -9.87 13.70
N SER A 194 -8.41 -10.78 12.83
CA SER A 194 -8.70 -12.18 13.20
C SER A 194 -7.45 -13.02 13.41
N HIS A 195 -6.32 -12.61 12.83
CA HIS A 195 -5.03 -13.28 13.00
C HIS A 195 -4.25 -12.81 14.25
N LYS A 196 -4.70 -11.73 14.92
CA LYS A 196 -4.06 -11.29 16.15
C LYS A 196 -4.11 -12.36 17.23
N GLY A 197 -2.92 -12.72 17.75
CA GLY A 197 -2.77 -13.73 18.79
C GLY A 197 -2.71 -15.17 18.30
N LYS A 198 -2.88 -15.43 17.00
CA LYS A 198 -2.66 -16.75 16.39
C LYS A 198 -1.18 -16.98 16.10
N SER A 199 -0.77 -18.23 16.10
CA SER A 199 0.53 -18.64 15.57
C SER A 199 0.58 -18.44 14.05
N PHE A 200 1.79 -18.40 13.49
CA PHE A 200 1.95 -18.34 12.04
C PHE A 200 1.31 -19.52 11.31
N ASP A 201 1.45 -20.74 11.86
CA ASP A 201 0.93 -21.95 11.22
C ASP A 201 -0.60 -21.99 11.22
N GLU A 202 -1.26 -21.51 12.26
CA GLU A 202 -2.72 -21.35 12.29
C GLU A 202 -3.19 -20.33 11.23
N ALA A 203 -2.57 -19.15 11.18
CA ALA A 203 -2.89 -18.14 10.19
C ALA A 203 -2.63 -18.62 8.75
N TYR A 204 -1.54 -19.36 8.53
CA TYR A 204 -1.21 -19.96 7.25
C TYR A 204 -2.26 -20.98 6.81
N GLY A 205 -2.66 -21.90 7.70
CA GLY A 205 -3.71 -22.89 7.43
C GLY A 205 -5.02 -22.24 6.99
N GLU A 206 -5.49 -21.22 7.72
CA GLU A 206 -6.72 -20.49 7.37
C GLU A 206 -6.64 -19.81 5.99
N VAL A 207 -5.51 -19.21 5.66
CA VAL A 207 -5.31 -18.57 4.36
C VAL A 207 -5.30 -19.59 3.23
N MET A 208 -4.68 -20.75 3.42
CA MET A 208 -4.57 -21.78 2.38
C MET A 208 -5.87 -22.55 2.20
N GLU A 209 -6.64 -22.80 3.27
CA GLU A 209 -7.95 -23.44 3.20
C GLU A 209 -9.01 -22.53 2.57
N SER A 210 -8.93 -21.21 2.80
CA SER A 210 -9.86 -20.24 2.21
C SER A 210 -9.69 -20.04 0.71
N THR A 211 -8.64 -20.58 0.09
CA THR A 211 -8.31 -20.38 -1.33
C THR A 211 -9.15 -21.27 -2.27
N VAL A 212 -10.10 -22.06 -1.75
CA VAL A 212 -11.01 -22.89 -2.56
C VAL A 212 -12.23 -22.08 -3.09
N SER A 213 -12.39 -20.82 -2.71
CA SER A 213 -13.49 -19.99 -3.18
C SER A 213 -13.00 -18.59 -3.56
N ASN A 214 -13.01 -18.31 -4.85
CA ASN A 214 -12.94 -16.98 -5.50
C ASN A 214 -11.54 -16.38 -5.75
N PHE A 215 -11.07 -16.67 -6.96
CA PHE A 215 -10.48 -15.67 -7.86
C PHE A 215 -11.20 -15.71 -9.20
#